data_22817f35694690284c11741d7ac41454
#
_entry.id   22817f35694690284c11741d7ac41454
#
_cell.length_a   1.000
_cell.length_b   1.000
_cell.length_c   1.000
_cell.angle_alpha   90.00
_cell.angle_beta   90.00
_cell.angle_gamma   90.00
#
_symmetry.space_group_name_H-M   'P 1'
#
loop_
_entity.id
_entity.type
_entity.pdbx_description
1 polymer ?
#
loop_
_entity_poly.entity_id
_entity_poly.type
_entity_poly.pdbx_seq_one_letter_code
_entity_poly.pdbx_strand_id
1 'polypeptide(L)'
;LKRMGSFKDVEKEDMCHLEEHIKSIQTDNGMDESTDIQMDEAPVEDTIEQLIDRNAEWRTVLRKSMKAKERTTIKRVNMPELDPVYRATTRTEEVNQGLTKEQAITEAKRCLDCVNPSCMEGCPVNINIPSFVKNIERGQFLAAAKVLKSTSALPAVCGRVCPQEKQCESKCVHLKM
;
A
#
# COMPACT_ATOMS: atom_id res chain seq x y z
N LEU A 1 28.41 -45.10 -9.08
CA LEU A 1 26.99 -44.93 -8.71
C LEU A 1 26.90 -45.07 -7.18
N LYS A 2 27.06 -43.99 -6.41
CA LYS A 2 26.78 -43.94 -4.96
C LYS A 2 25.31 -43.62 -4.77
N ARG A 3 24.62 -44.44 -3.98
CA ARG A 3 23.22 -44.31 -3.61
C ARG A 3 22.99 -42.96 -2.91
N MET A 4 22.03 -42.17 -3.42
CA MET A 4 21.48 -41.03 -2.73
C MET A 4 20.69 -41.54 -1.51
N GLY A 5 20.96 -41.00 -0.34
CA GLY A 5 20.24 -41.29 0.90
C GLY A 5 18.77 -40.86 0.79
N SER A 6 17.94 -41.55 1.55
CA SER A 6 16.50 -41.40 1.54
C SER A 6 16.09 -39.98 1.97
N PHE A 7 15.20 -39.41 1.20
CA PHE A 7 14.60 -38.07 1.40
C PHE A 7 13.78 -37.94 2.70
N LYS A 8 13.70 -39.00 3.51
CA LYS A 8 12.85 -39.05 4.71
C LYS A 8 13.54 -38.60 6.01
N ASP A 9 14.86 -38.46 6.01
CA ASP A 9 15.59 -38.12 7.23
C ASP A 9 15.85 -36.59 7.37
N VAL A 10 15.65 -35.82 6.29
CA VAL A 10 15.80 -34.35 6.29
C VAL A 10 14.56 -33.64 6.85
N GLU A 11 13.40 -34.30 6.82
CA GLU A 11 12.10 -33.64 7.16
C GLU A 11 11.87 -33.46 8.68
N LYS A 12 12.57 -34.13 9.57
CA LYS A 12 12.28 -34.06 11.02
C LYS A 12 13.06 -32.98 11.76
N GLU A 13 14.31 -32.73 11.40
CA GLU A 13 15.12 -31.68 12.04
C GLU A 13 14.70 -30.28 11.56
N ASP A 14 14.38 -30.15 10.26
CA ASP A 14 13.92 -28.87 9.69
C ASP A 14 12.52 -28.48 10.22
N MET A 15 11.64 -29.43 10.48
CA MET A 15 10.31 -29.17 11.06
C MET A 15 10.40 -28.66 12.51
N CYS A 16 11.34 -29.16 13.31
CA CYS A 16 11.48 -28.73 14.69
C CYS A 16 12.03 -27.29 14.79
N HIS A 17 12.97 -26.93 13.94
CA HIS A 17 13.48 -25.55 13.83
C HIS A 17 12.41 -24.58 13.30
N LEU A 18 11.55 -25.03 12.41
CA LEU A 18 10.46 -24.22 11.87
C LEU A 18 9.39 -23.92 12.94
N GLU A 19 9.04 -24.92 13.76
CA GLU A 19 8.08 -24.76 14.85
C GLU A 19 8.61 -23.84 15.97
N GLU A 20 9.89 -23.88 16.27
CA GLU A 20 10.51 -22.94 17.22
C GLU A 20 10.57 -21.52 16.67
N HIS A 21 10.85 -21.37 15.38
CA HIS A 21 10.87 -20.06 14.72
C HIS A 21 9.47 -19.45 14.61
N ILE A 22 8.44 -20.27 14.33
CA ILE A 22 7.03 -19.84 14.33
C ILE A 22 6.59 -19.41 15.72
N LYS A 23 6.99 -20.16 16.76
CA LYS A 23 6.69 -19.78 18.16
C LYS A 23 7.37 -18.46 18.56
N SER A 24 8.61 -18.22 18.13
CA SER A 24 9.32 -16.96 18.42
C SER A 24 8.65 -15.76 17.72
N ILE A 25 8.16 -15.92 16.50
CA ILE A 25 7.44 -14.88 15.76
C ILE A 25 6.08 -14.59 16.40
N GLN A 26 5.39 -15.63 16.92
CA GLN A 26 4.10 -15.46 17.61
C GLN A 26 4.21 -14.78 18.98
N THR A 27 5.36 -14.88 19.65
CA THR A 27 5.59 -14.20 20.93
C THR A 27 6.02 -12.75 20.78
N ASP A 28 6.64 -12.36 19.67
CA ASP A 28 6.99 -10.96 19.37
C ASP A 28 5.85 -10.17 18.73
N ASN A 29 4.93 -10.85 18.06
CA ASN A 29 3.68 -10.26 17.62
C ASN A 29 2.63 -10.48 18.72
N GLY A 30 2.66 -9.66 19.75
CA GLY A 30 1.52 -9.48 20.64
C GLY A 30 0.32 -9.02 19.80
N MET A 31 -0.29 -9.95 19.08
CA MET A 31 -1.62 -9.77 18.53
C MET A 31 -2.57 -9.74 19.73
N ASP A 32 -2.80 -8.56 20.23
CA ASP A 32 -3.98 -8.25 21.01
C ASP A 32 -5.19 -8.50 20.09
N GLU A 33 -5.93 -9.56 20.37
CA GLU A 33 -7.06 -10.10 19.58
C GLU A 33 -8.30 -9.19 19.71
N SER A 34 -8.11 -7.91 19.99
CA SER A 34 -9.18 -6.92 20.16
C SER A 34 -8.80 -5.52 19.69
N THR A 35 -8.08 -5.38 18.57
CA THR A 35 -8.20 -4.15 17.82
C THR A 35 -9.44 -4.25 16.94
N ASP A 36 -10.60 -4.07 17.56
CA ASP A 36 -11.75 -3.49 16.88
C ASP A 36 -11.22 -2.32 16.06
N ILE A 37 -11.24 -2.46 14.75
CA ILE A 37 -11.00 -1.35 13.84
C ILE A 37 -12.17 -0.41 14.12
N GLN A 38 -11.98 0.48 15.10
CA GLN A 38 -12.88 1.60 15.27
C GLN A 38 -12.78 2.41 13.98
N MET A 39 -13.76 2.21 13.12
CA MET A 39 -13.97 3.04 11.94
C MET A 39 -14.56 4.37 12.44
N ASP A 40 -13.75 5.16 13.14
CA ASP A 40 -14.10 6.50 13.64
C ASP A 40 -14.15 7.55 12.54
N GLU A 41 -14.19 7.13 11.28
CA GLU A 41 -14.41 8.06 10.19
C GLU A 41 -15.94 8.28 10.05
N ALA A 42 -16.39 9.46 10.45
CA ALA A 42 -17.73 9.92 10.10
C ALA A 42 -17.98 9.69 8.60
N PRO A 43 -19.20 9.33 8.19
CA PRO A 43 -19.50 9.08 6.79
C PRO A 43 -19.10 10.30 5.97
N VAL A 44 -18.33 10.07 4.91
CA VAL A 44 -17.85 11.13 4.01
C VAL A 44 -19.05 11.63 3.22
N GLU A 45 -19.60 12.76 3.61
CA GLU A 45 -20.72 13.44 2.93
C GLU A 45 -20.27 14.15 1.65
N ASP A 46 -18.94 14.39 1.49
CA ASP A 46 -18.39 15.06 0.34
C ASP A 46 -18.79 14.38 -0.98
N THR A 47 -19.20 15.18 -1.96
CA THR A 47 -19.45 14.69 -3.33
C THR A 47 -18.15 14.32 -4.02
N ILE A 48 -18.24 13.54 -5.10
CA ILE A 48 -17.03 13.18 -5.88
C ILE A 48 -16.35 14.43 -6.41
N GLU A 49 -17.09 15.42 -6.87
CA GLU A 49 -16.58 16.69 -7.40
C GLU A 49 -15.75 17.41 -6.34
N GLN A 50 -16.23 17.46 -5.10
CA GLN A 50 -15.49 18.06 -3.97
C GLN A 50 -14.22 17.30 -3.61
N LEU A 51 -14.26 15.96 -3.69
CA LEU A 51 -13.10 15.11 -3.39
C LEU A 51 -12.00 15.18 -4.46
N ILE A 52 -12.38 15.43 -5.72
CA ILE A 52 -11.41 15.54 -6.82
C ILE A 52 -10.96 16.97 -7.10
N ASP A 53 -11.64 17.98 -6.58
CA ASP A 53 -11.29 19.38 -6.80
C ASP A 53 -9.89 19.67 -6.24
N ARG A 54 -8.98 20.05 -7.14
CA ARG A 54 -7.62 20.42 -6.79
C ARG A 54 -7.54 21.70 -5.95
N ASN A 55 -8.54 22.58 -6.08
CA ASN A 55 -8.60 23.88 -5.42
C ASN A 55 -9.39 23.85 -4.11
N ALA A 56 -9.92 22.70 -3.73
CA ALA A 56 -10.56 22.53 -2.43
C ALA A 56 -9.67 23.04 -1.31
N GLU A 57 -10.24 23.68 -0.31
CA GLU A 57 -9.51 24.33 0.79
C GLU A 57 -8.60 23.36 1.51
N TRP A 58 -9.10 22.19 1.91
CA TRP A 58 -8.33 21.15 2.58
C TRP A 58 -7.10 20.72 1.79
N ARG A 59 -7.22 20.62 0.45
CA ARG A 59 -6.14 20.20 -0.43
C ARG A 59 -5.09 21.30 -0.63
N THR A 60 -5.55 22.54 -0.62
CA THR A 60 -4.67 23.72 -0.65
C THR A 60 -3.87 23.84 0.65
N VAL A 61 -4.49 23.57 1.80
CA VAL A 61 -3.81 23.51 3.10
C VAL A 61 -2.72 22.44 3.08
N LEU A 62 -2.99 21.22 2.60
CA LEU A 62 -1.98 20.15 2.49
C LEU A 62 -0.80 20.53 1.58
N ARG A 63 -1.05 21.24 0.47
CA ARG A 63 0.04 21.71 -0.39
C ARG A 63 0.91 22.78 0.30
N LYS A 64 0.32 23.62 1.12
CA LYS A 64 1.03 24.69 1.85
C LYS A 64 1.77 24.15 3.08
N SER A 65 1.27 23.09 3.72
CA SER A 65 1.86 22.52 4.93
C SER A 65 3.24 21.91 4.69
N MET A 66 3.52 21.44 3.46
CA MET A 66 4.80 20.82 3.11
C MET A 66 5.21 21.23 1.70
N LYS A 67 6.41 21.78 1.56
CA LYS A 67 6.97 22.22 0.27
C LYS A 67 7.32 21.03 -0.63
N ALA A 68 7.29 21.22 -1.94
CA ALA A 68 7.65 20.18 -2.91
C ALA A 68 9.02 19.55 -2.64
N LYS A 69 10.03 20.38 -2.29
CA LYS A 69 11.37 19.88 -1.95
C LYS A 69 11.37 18.93 -0.75
N GLU A 70 10.57 19.21 0.27
CA GLU A 70 10.44 18.36 1.45
C GLU A 70 9.77 17.04 1.09
N ARG A 71 8.73 17.07 0.26
CA ARG A 71 8.03 15.87 -0.24
C ARG A 71 8.97 14.95 -1.03
N THR A 72 9.89 15.51 -1.80
CA THR A 72 10.83 14.73 -2.61
C THR A 72 11.95 14.10 -1.79
N THR A 73 12.21 14.58 -0.57
CA THR A 73 13.19 13.94 0.34
C THR A 73 12.63 12.76 1.12
N ILE A 74 11.31 12.60 1.16
CA ILE A 74 10.67 11.45 1.83
C ILE A 74 11.02 10.18 1.06
N LYS A 75 11.67 9.24 1.73
CA LYS A 75 12.00 7.93 1.14
C LYS A 75 10.73 7.12 0.91
N ARG A 76 10.75 6.31 -0.15
CA ARG A 76 9.68 5.35 -0.41
C ARG A 76 9.53 4.39 0.77
N VAL A 77 8.30 4.15 1.19
CA VAL A 77 8.00 3.13 2.19
C VAL A 77 8.15 1.76 1.55
N ASN A 78 8.92 0.89 2.18
CA ASN A 78 9.03 -0.49 1.73
C ASN A 78 7.74 -1.23 2.05
N MET A 79 7.20 -1.94 1.05
CA MET A 79 6.04 -2.80 1.22
C MET A 79 6.43 -4.01 2.07
N PRO A 80 5.74 -4.27 3.19
CA PRO A 80 5.97 -5.49 3.97
C PRO A 80 5.58 -6.72 3.15
N GLU A 81 6.46 -7.73 3.16
CA GLU A 81 6.24 -9.00 2.48
C GLU A 81 6.44 -10.14 3.46
N LEU A 82 5.76 -11.26 3.21
CA LEU A 82 6.01 -12.51 3.95
C LEU A 82 7.44 -12.97 3.76
N ASP A 83 8.00 -13.55 4.81
CA ASP A 83 9.33 -14.16 4.76
C ASP A 83 9.44 -15.15 3.60
N PRO A 84 10.57 -15.13 2.82
CA PRO A 84 10.72 -15.98 1.64
C PRO A 84 10.62 -17.48 1.90
N VAL A 85 11.05 -17.95 3.07
CA VAL A 85 10.97 -19.37 3.44
C VAL A 85 9.52 -19.72 3.81
N TYR A 86 8.90 -18.88 4.64
CA TYR A 86 7.51 -19.08 5.05
C TYR A 86 6.54 -19.04 3.87
N ARG A 87 6.65 -18.07 2.96
CA ARG A 87 5.77 -17.98 1.78
C ARG A 87 5.88 -19.17 0.83
N ALA A 88 6.99 -19.92 0.86
CA ALA A 88 7.12 -21.15 0.09
C ALA A 88 6.26 -22.30 0.63
N THR A 89 5.84 -22.23 1.89
CA THR A 89 5.02 -23.27 2.57
C THR A 89 3.53 -22.96 2.51
N THR A 90 3.14 -21.72 2.34
CA THR A 90 1.72 -21.30 2.25
C THR A 90 1.29 -21.07 0.81
N ARG A 91 0.00 -21.37 0.50
CA ARG A 91 -0.62 -21.09 -0.80
C ARG A 91 -1.81 -20.14 -0.71
N THR A 92 -2.23 -19.79 0.49
CA THR A 92 -3.46 -19.04 0.77
C THR A 92 -3.19 -17.62 1.24
N GLU A 93 -2.01 -17.35 1.76
CA GLU A 93 -1.65 -16.04 2.28
C GLU A 93 -1.07 -15.14 1.18
N GLU A 94 -1.43 -13.87 1.23
CA GLU A 94 -0.86 -12.87 0.31
C GLU A 94 0.59 -12.59 0.69
N VAL A 95 1.51 -12.63 -0.28
CA VAL A 95 2.93 -12.31 -0.05
C VAL A 95 3.10 -10.86 0.36
N ASN A 96 2.40 -9.96 -0.33
CA ASN A 96 2.39 -8.54 -0.03
C ASN A 96 1.39 -8.25 1.10
N GLN A 97 1.89 -7.81 2.24
CA GLN A 97 1.09 -7.57 3.45
C GLN A 97 0.39 -6.21 3.47
N GLY A 98 0.59 -5.39 2.45
CA GLY A 98 0.04 -4.03 2.39
C GLY A 98 0.80 -3.05 3.29
N LEU A 99 0.34 -1.81 3.31
CA LEU A 99 0.88 -0.75 4.18
C LEU A 99 -0.05 -0.57 5.38
N THR A 100 0.52 -0.30 6.56
CA THR A 100 -0.27 0.19 7.69
C THR A 100 -0.86 1.57 7.39
N LYS A 101 -1.81 2.01 8.20
CA LYS A 101 -2.44 3.34 8.05
C LYS A 101 -1.39 4.47 8.06
N GLU A 102 -0.44 4.42 8.99
CA GLU A 102 0.64 5.40 9.14
C GLU A 102 1.63 5.35 7.97
N GLN A 103 1.96 4.16 7.52
CA GLN A 103 2.82 3.95 6.35
C GLN A 103 2.16 4.49 5.08
N ALA A 104 0.87 4.23 4.89
CA ALA A 104 0.12 4.74 3.75
C ALA A 104 0.05 6.27 3.74
N ILE A 105 -0.18 6.91 4.90
CA ILE A 105 -0.13 8.37 5.02
C ILE A 105 1.26 8.91 4.71
N THR A 106 2.31 8.25 5.19
CA THR A 106 3.71 8.64 4.93
C THR A 106 4.04 8.57 3.44
N GLU A 107 3.66 7.48 2.77
CA GLU A 107 3.83 7.33 1.33
C GLU A 107 3.01 8.37 0.55
N ALA A 108 1.78 8.66 0.98
CA ALA A 108 0.92 9.65 0.36
C ALA A 108 1.50 11.07 0.41
N LYS A 109 2.25 11.43 1.47
CA LYS A 109 2.92 12.73 1.60
C LYS A 109 3.95 12.99 0.50
N ARG A 110 4.48 11.96 -0.15
CA ARG A 110 5.41 12.11 -1.27
C ARG A 110 4.76 12.74 -2.49
N CYS A 111 3.45 12.59 -2.67
CA CYS A 111 2.75 13.12 -3.84
C CYS A 111 2.81 14.65 -3.90
N LEU A 112 3.30 15.21 -5.04
CA LEU A 112 3.45 16.65 -5.27
C LEU A 112 2.14 17.36 -5.62
N ASP A 113 1.06 16.61 -5.84
CA ASP A 113 -0.22 17.16 -6.29
C ASP A 113 -0.07 18.02 -7.58
N CYS A 114 0.51 17.44 -8.62
CA CYS A 114 0.83 18.12 -9.87
C CYS A 114 -0.41 18.77 -10.51
N VAL A 115 -0.21 19.90 -11.19
CA VAL A 115 -1.28 20.55 -11.97
C VAL A 115 -1.70 19.67 -13.15
N ASN A 116 -0.70 19.14 -13.87
CA ASN A 116 -0.89 18.20 -14.98
C ASN A 116 -0.30 16.85 -14.56
N PRO A 117 -1.09 15.97 -13.93
CA PRO A 117 -0.60 14.75 -13.33
C PRO A 117 -0.41 13.64 -14.39
N SER A 118 0.78 13.55 -14.99
CA SER A 118 1.11 12.53 -16.00
C SER A 118 0.91 11.09 -15.51
N CYS A 119 0.89 10.85 -14.20
CA CYS A 119 0.53 9.54 -13.66
C CYS A 119 -0.88 9.09 -14.03
N MET A 120 -1.84 10.01 -14.23
CA MET A 120 -3.19 9.68 -14.69
C MET A 120 -3.18 9.13 -16.13
N GLU A 121 -2.33 9.69 -17.01
CA GLU A 121 -2.17 9.21 -18.38
C GLU A 121 -1.60 7.78 -18.43
N GLY A 122 -0.85 7.39 -17.41
CA GLY A 122 -0.33 6.04 -17.25
C GLY A 122 -1.33 5.02 -16.70
N CYS A 123 -2.51 5.46 -16.27
CA CYS A 123 -3.54 4.59 -15.71
C CYS A 123 -4.56 4.20 -16.77
N PRO A 124 -4.70 2.90 -17.14
CA PRO A 124 -5.65 2.45 -18.18
C PRO A 124 -7.11 2.79 -17.87
N VAL A 125 -7.48 2.90 -16.61
CA VAL A 125 -8.83 3.24 -16.14
C VAL A 125 -8.95 4.70 -15.67
N ASN A 126 -7.94 5.50 -15.96
CA ASN A 126 -7.91 6.95 -15.71
C ASN A 126 -8.31 7.37 -14.29
N ILE A 127 -7.77 6.67 -13.29
CA ILE A 127 -7.98 7.03 -11.88
C ILE A 127 -7.40 8.41 -11.60
N ASN A 128 -8.15 9.25 -10.88
CA ASN A 128 -7.63 10.53 -10.37
C ASN A 128 -6.65 10.27 -9.22
N ILE A 129 -5.40 9.88 -9.60
CA ILE A 129 -4.36 9.46 -8.66
C ILE A 129 -4.02 10.54 -7.63
N PRO A 130 -3.78 11.82 -7.99
CA PRO A 130 -3.49 12.84 -6.99
C PRO A 130 -4.61 12.99 -5.97
N SER A 131 -5.87 12.87 -6.40
CA SER A 131 -7.01 13.07 -5.51
C SER A 131 -7.14 11.96 -4.47
N PHE A 132 -7.05 10.67 -4.86
CA PHE A 132 -7.12 9.61 -3.86
C PHE A 132 -5.92 9.64 -2.92
N VAL A 133 -4.70 9.92 -3.45
CA VAL A 133 -3.48 10.01 -2.64
C VAL A 133 -3.59 11.15 -1.63
N LYS A 134 -4.12 12.31 -2.02
CA LYS A 134 -4.31 13.44 -1.09
C LYS A 134 -5.38 13.17 -0.03
N ASN A 135 -6.41 12.39 -0.35
CA ASN A 135 -7.38 11.93 0.64
C ASN A 135 -6.73 10.96 1.65
N ILE A 136 -5.81 10.07 1.23
CA ILE A 136 -5.01 9.25 2.14
C ILE A 136 -4.10 10.13 3.01
N GLU A 137 -3.43 11.14 2.44
CA GLU A 137 -2.56 12.04 3.19
C GLU A 137 -3.28 12.74 4.35
N ARG A 138 -4.55 13.10 4.17
CA ARG A 138 -5.38 13.69 5.24
C ARG A 138 -6.04 12.65 6.16
N GLY A 139 -5.76 11.36 5.99
CA GLY A 139 -6.33 10.27 6.79
C GLY A 139 -7.72 9.81 6.39
N GLN A 140 -8.30 10.35 5.32
CA GLN A 140 -9.67 10.04 4.87
C GLN A 140 -9.68 8.86 3.89
N PHE A 141 -9.53 7.65 4.40
CA PHE A 141 -9.42 6.43 3.59
C PHE A 141 -10.70 6.09 2.83
N LEU A 142 -11.87 6.32 3.44
CA LEU A 142 -13.16 6.12 2.77
C LEU A 142 -13.35 7.10 1.61
N ALA A 143 -12.95 8.35 1.78
CA ALA A 143 -12.95 9.34 0.71
C ALA A 143 -12.02 8.94 -0.44
N ALA A 144 -10.81 8.45 -0.11
CA ALA A 144 -9.89 7.91 -1.11
C ALA A 144 -10.50 6.74 -1.88
N ALA A 145 -11.14 5.80 -1.18
CA ALA A 145 -11.83 4.67 -1.80
C ALA A 145 -12.98 5.12 -2.71
N LYS A 146 -13.75 6.16 -2.31
CA LYS A 146 -14.81 6.76 -3.12
C LYS A 146 -14.26 7.33 -4.43
N VAL A 147 -13.10 8.03 -4.38
CA VAL A 147 -12.40 8.53 -5.57
C VAL A 147 -11.94 7.38 -6.47
N LEU A 148 -11.34 6.31 -5.93
CA LEU A 148 -10.92 5.15 -6.70
C LEU A 148 -12.09 4.48 -7.42
N LYS A 149 -13.22 4.32 -6.72
CA LYS A 149 -14.43 3.68 -7.25
C LYS A 149 -15.19 4.54 -8.27
N SER A 150 -14.88 5.82 -8.41
CA SER A 150 -15.55 6.66 -9.42
C SER A 150 -15.24 6.26 -10.86
N THR A 151 -14.07 5.65 -11.10
CA THR A 151 -13.64 5.21 -12.45
C THR A 151 -13.25 3.73 -12.51
N SER A 152 -13.06 3.06 -11.38
CA SER A 152 -12.69 1.65 -11.32
C SER A 152 -13.71 0.84 -10.52
N ALA A 153 -14.26 -0.21 -11.13
CA ALA A 153 -15.18 -1.12 -10.44
C ALA A 153 -14.46 -2.05 -9.44
N LEU A 154 -13.16 -2.34 -9.67
CA LEU A 154 -12.40 -3.33 -8.91
C LEU A 154 -11.05 -2.78 -8.41
N PRO A 155 -11.04 -1.65 -7.65
CA PRO A 155 -9.78 -1.02 -7.25
C PRO A 155 -8.90 -1.92 -6.38
N ALA A 156 -9.46 -2.78 -5.55
CA ALA A 156 -8.72 -3.71 -4.71
C ALA A 156 -7.98 -4.79 -5.53
N VAL A 157 -8.58 -5.27 -6.62
CA VAL A 157 -7.93 -6.20 -7.56
C VAL A 157 -6.83 -5.46 -8.32
N CYS A 158 -7.14 -4.27 -8.86
CA CYS A 158 -6.15 -3.46 -9.58
C CYS A 158 -4.93 -3.15 -8.72
N GLY A 159 -5.12 -2.82 -7.45
CA GLY A 159 -4.02 -2.57 -6.52
C GLY A 159 -3.05 -3.75 -6.35
N ARG A 160 -3.55 -5.00 -6.52
CA ARG A 160 -2.76 -6.22 -6.39
C ARG A 160 -2.10 -6.68 -7.69
N VAL A 161 -2.72 -6.43 -8.85
CA VAL A 161 -2.27 -7.03 -10.12
C VAL A 161 -1.72 -6.02 -11.13
N CYS A 162 -1.95 -4.71 -10.94
CA CYS A 162 -1.41 -3.71 -11.84
C CYS A 162 0.12 -3.63 -11.74
N PRO A 163 0.84 -3.66 -12.86
CA PRO A 163 2.28 -3.38 -12.89
C PRO A 163 2.51 -1.85 -12.82
N GLN A 164 2.30 -1.26 -11.62
CA GLN A 164 2.34 0.20 -11.41
C GLN A 164 3.64 0.82 -11.90
N GLU A 165 4.76 0.12 -11.74
CA GLU A 165 6.09 0.52 -12.17
C GLU A 165 6.20 0.70 -13.70
N LYS A 166 5.33 0.06 -14.47
CA LYS A 166 5.25 0.20 -15.94
C LYS A 166 4.12 1.12 -16.40
N GLN A 167 3.19 1.44 -15.51
CA GLN A 167 2.00 2.24 -15.78
C GLN A 167 2.08 3.62 -15.13
N CYS A 168 1.32 3.86 -14.06
CA CYS A 168 1.22 5.17 -13.44
C CYS A 168 2.53 5.65 -12.79
N GLU A 169 3.28 4.78 -12.14
CA GLU A 169 4.57 5.16 -11.54
C GLU A 169 5.59 5.53 -12.59
N SER A 170 5.64 4.81 -13.75
CA SER A 170 6.58 5.14 -14.83
C SER A 170 6.42 6.56 -15.38
N LYS A 171 5.25 7.15 -15.20
CA LYS A 171 4.94 8.52 -15.61
C LYS A 171 5.12 9.54 -14.48
N CYS A 172 5.37 9.07 -13.26
CA CYS A 172 5.50 9.96 -12.11
C CYS A 172 6.80 10.77 -12.17
N VAL A 173 6.71 12.05 -11.82
CA VAL A 173 7.88 12.95 -11.80
C VAL A 173 8.95 12.51 -10.80
N HIS A 174 8.58 11.77 -9.76
CA HIS A 174 9.53 11.20 -8.80
C HIS A 174 10.56 10.24 -9.41
N LEU A 175 10.24 9.58 -10.53
CA LEU A 175 11.19 8.72 -11.23
C LEU A 175 12.22 9.50 -12.04
N LYS A 176 12.00 10.80 -12.25
CA LYS A 176 12.86 11.67 -13.03
C LYS A 176 13.75 12.57 -12.15
N MET A 177 13.58 12.47 -10.84
CA MET A 177 14.33 13.21 -9.81
C MET A 177 15.26 12.27 -9.04
#